data_872f53558a0e15bf03e674f69759d553
#
_entry.id   872f53558a0e15bf03e674f69759d553
#
_cell.length_a   1.000
_cell.length_b   1.000
_cell.length_c   1.000
_cell.angle_alpha   90.00
_cell.angle_beta   90.00
_cell.angle_gamma   90.00
#
_symmetry.space_group_name_H-M   'P 1'
#
loop_
_entity.id
_entity.type
_entity.pdbx_description
1 polymer ?
#
loop_
_entity_poly.entity_id
_entity_poly.type
_entity_poly.pdbx_seq_one_letter_code
_entity_poly.pdbx_strand_id
1 'polypeptide(L)' 'MIFTKRLANEGHTRQLTIEHGITEGWIAREHDDSAIRTSRLHDWRRVELAIALFEIKALRLQDEGWLEITS' A
#
# COMPACT_ATOMS: atom_id res chain seq x y z
N MET A 1 8.08 9.67 1.18
CA MET A 1 6.99 8.69 0.99
C MET A 1 5.69 9.43 0.69
N ILE A 2 4.99 9.00 -0.35
CA ILE A 2 3.77 9.66 -0.81
C ILE A 2 2.53 9.08 -0.14
N PHE A 3 2.53 7.78 0.11
CA PHE A 3 1.38 7.09 0.68
C PHE A 3 1.85 5.91 1.52
N THR A 4 1.22 5.71 2.66
CA THR A 4 1.45 4.51 3.47
C THR A 4 0.19 4.16 4.25
N LYS A 5 -0.12 2.87 4.28
CA LYS A 5 -1.15 2.30 5.14
C LYS A 5 -0.60 1.03 5.75
N ARG A 6 -0.78 0.88 7.06
CA ARG A 6 -0.37 -0.33 7.77
C ARG A 6 -1.58 -0.88 8.50
N LEU A 7 -1.80 -2.18 8.36
CA LEU A 7 -2.95 -2.85 8.97
C LEU A 7 -2.48 -4.12 9.66
N ALA A 8 -3.16 -4.48 10.74
CA ALA A 8 -2.85 -5.68 11.51
C ALA A 8 -4.12 -6.46 11.82
N ASN A 9 -3.99 -7.77 11.88
CA ASN A 9 -5.06 -8.68 12.26
C ASN A 9 -4.45 -9.97 12.80
N GLU A 10 -4.74 -10.29 14.06
CA GLU A 10 -4.34 -11.55 14.70
C GLU A 10 -2.85 -11.89 14.52
N GLY A 11 -1.98 -10.92 14.75
CA GLY A 11 -0.54 -11.12 14.64
C GLY A 11 0.02 -11.02 13.22
N HIS A 12 -0.84 -10.83 12.22
CA HIS A 12 -0.42 -10.60 10.85
C HIS A 12 -0.41 -9.11 10.54
N THR A 13 0.48 -8.70 9.66
CA THR A 13 0.55 -7.30 9.22
C THR A 13 0.54 -7.21 7.70
N ARG A 14 -0.02 -6.11 7.21
CA ARG A 14 0.05 -5.73 5.80
C ARG A 14 0.44 -4.26 5.70
N GLN A 15 1.22 -3.95 4.70
CA GLN A 15 1.64 -2.58 4.46
C GLN A 15 1.49 -2.25 2.98
N LEU A 16 0.87 -1.11 2.71
CA LEU A 16 0.68 -0.59 1.35
C LEU A 16 1.42 0.73 1.27
N THR A 17 2.39 0.84 0.36
CA THR A 17 3.21 2.05 0.26
C THR A 17 3.37 2.49 -1.17
N ILE A 18 3.53 3.80 -1.35
CA ILE A 18 3.94 4.39 -2.64
C ILE A 18 5.03 5.40 -2.33
N GLU A 19 6.14 5.29 -3.02
CA GLU A 19 7.28 6.18 -2.82
C GLU A 19 7.96 6.52 -4.15
N HIS A 20 8.82 7.52 -4.14
CA HIS A 20 9.59 7.89 -5.31
C HIS A 20 10.53 6.76 -5.71
N GLY A 21 10.66 6.53 -7.02
CA GLY A 21 11.64 5.61 -7.56
C GLY A 21 13.05 6.17 -7.42
N ILE A 22 14.05 5.31 -7.59
CA ILE A 22 15.46 5.69 -7.45
C ILE A 22 15.87 6.63 -8.57
N THR A 23 15.45 6.36 -9.79
CA THR A 23 15.81 7.16 -10.97
C THR A 23 14.69 8.08 -11.41
N GLU A 24 13.52 7.51 -11.68
CA GLU A 24 12.36 8.28 -12.07
C GLU A 24 11.09 7.49 -11.75
N GLY A 25 9.95 8.15 -11.77
CA GLY A 25 8.68 7.52 -11.48
C GLY A 25 8.47 7.23 -10.00
N TRP A 26 7.57 6.30 -9.72
CA TRP A 26 7.18 5.93 -8.37
C TRP A 26 7.08 4.42 -8.26
N ILE A 27 7.16 3.91 -7.05
CA ILE A 27 7.07 2.48 -6.77
C ILE A 27 5.96 2.24 -5.76
N ALA A 28 5.02 1.37 -6.12
CA ALA A 28 3.99 0.89 -5.22
C ALA A 28 4.38 -0.49 -4.71
N ARG A 29 4.26 -0.70 -3.39
CA ARG A 29 4.57 -1.99 -2.77
C ARG A 29 3.44 -2.44 -1.88
N GLU A 30 3.16 -3.73 -1.94
CA GLU A 30 2.29 -4.41 -1.00
C GLU A 30 3.11 -5.44 -0.25
N HIS A 31 3.17 -5.31 1.06
CA HIS A 31 3.84 -6.27 1.93
C HIS A 31 2.81 -7.05 2.72
N ASP A 32 2.98 -8.36 2.78
CA ASP A 32 2.29 -9.19 3.76
C ASP A 32 3.31 -10.13 4.40
N ASP A 33 2.86 -11.06 5.24
CA ASP A 33 3.77 -11.94 5.98
C ASP A 33 4.59 -12.86 5.08
N SER A 34 4.16 -13.10 3.87
CA SER A 34 4.76 -14.12 2.99
C SER A 34 5.36 -13.55 1.72
N ALA A 35 5.01 -12.32 1.33
CA ALA A 35 5.42 -11.81 0.02
C ALA A 35 5.46 -10.30 -0.04
N ILE A 36 6.23 -9.81 -1.00
CA ILE A 36 6.27 -8.40 -1.37
C ILE A 36 5.92 -8.32 -2.85
N ARG A 37 4.92 -7.52 -3.17
CA ARG A 37 4.57 -7.22 -4.56
C ARG A 37 4.99 -5.79 -4.86
N THR A 38 5.69 -5.61 -5.96
CA THR A 38 6.21 -4.31 -6.35
C THR A 38 5.73 -3.96 -7.75
N SER A 39 5.24 -2.75 -7.93
CA SER A 39 4.82 -2.24 -9.24
C SER A 39 5.45 -0.89 -9.50
N ARG A 40 5.90 -0.65 -10.72
CA ARG A 40 6.41 0.65 -11.13
C ARG A 40 5.29 1.49 -11.71
N LEU A 41 5.27 2.76 -11.33
CA LEU A 41 4.28 3.72 -11.78
C LEU A 41 5.03 4.81 -12.54
N HIS A 42 4.72 4.97 -13.83
CA HIS A 42 5.51 5.82 -14.71
C HIS A 42 5.03 7.28 -14.77
N ASP A 43 3.82 7.55 -14.31
CA ASP A 43 3.27 8.90 -14.34
C ASP A 43 2.37 9.13 -13.12
N TRP A 44 2.08 10.40 -12.85
CA TRP A 44 1.29 10.79 -11.68
C TRP A 44 -0.14 10.25 -11.71
N ARG A 45 -0.69 10.11 -12.89
CA ARG A 45 -2.04 9.58 -13.05
C ARG A 45 -2.15 8.16 -12.52
N ARG A 46 -1.11 7.35 -12.76
CA ARG A 46 -1.04 5.98 -12.24
C ARG A 46 -0.84 5.97 -10.73
N VAL A 47 -0.13 6.96 -10.20
CA VAL A 47 0.01 7.11 -8.74
C VAL A 47 -1.35 7.40 -8.11
N GLU A 48 -2.11 8.33 -8.67
CA GLU A 48 -3.45 8.64 -8.16
C GLU A 48 -4.36 7.42 -8.19
N LEU A 49 -4.33 6.65 -9.26
CA LEU A 49 -5.09 5.41 -9.37
C LEU A 49 -4.65 4.39 -8.32
N ALA A 50 -3.35 4.24 -8.13
CA ALA A 50 -2.81 3.30 -7.14
C ALA A 50 -3.22 3.69 -5.71
N ILE A 51 -3.20 4.99 -5.39
CA ILE A 51 -3.67 5.48 -4.09
C ILE A 51 -5.14 5.10 -3.88
N ALA A 52 -5.98 5.36 -4.89
CA ALA A 52 -7.40 5.02 -4.80
C ALA A 52 -7.62 3.52 -4.59
N LEU A 53 -6.90 2.69 -5.33
CA LEU A 53 -6.99 1.24 -5.20
C LEU A 53 -6.51 0.75 -3.83
N PHE A 54 -5.44 1.32 -3.31
CA PHE A 54 -4.94 0.98 -1.98
C PHE A 54 -5.90 1.39 -0.88
N GLU A 55 -6.56 2.54 -1.02
CA GLU A 55 -7.57 2.97 -0.06
C GLU A 55 -8.77 2.03 -0.05
N ILE A 56 -9.23 1.62 -1.22
CA ILE A 56 -10.33 0.64 -1.34
C ILE A 56 -9.92 -0.68 -0.70
N LYS A 57 -8.70 -1.13 -0.97
CA LYS A 57 -8.19 -2.37 -0.40
C LYS A 57 -8.10 -2.30 1.12
N ALA A 58 -7.65 -1.17 1.66
CA ALA A 58 -7.58 -0.97 3.10
C ALA A 58 -8.97 -1.02 3.74
N LEU A 59 -9.98 -0.41 3.09
CA LEU A 59 -11.35 -0.46 3.58
C LEU A 59 -11.90 -1.89 3.59
N ARG A 60 -11.62 -2.66 2.56
CA ARG A 60 -12.02 -4.08 2.51
C ARG A 60 -11.38 -4.88 3.63
N LEU A 61 -10.10 -4.65 3.88
CA LEU A 61 -9.41 -5.32 4.96
C LEU A 61 -10.00 -4.94 6.31
N GLN A 62 -10.35 -3.67 6.51
CA GLN A 62 -11.00 -3.24 7.74
C GLN A 62 -12.35 -3.92 7.93
N ASP A 63 -13.12 -4.11 6.87
CA ASP A 63 -14.37 -4.85 6.91
C ASP A 63 -14.16 -6.32 7.30
N GLU A 64 -12.99 -6.86 7.00
CA GLU A 64 -12.62 -8.24 7.34
C GLU A 64 -11.98 -8.36 8.74
N GLY A 65 -11.91 -7.27 9.48
CA GLY A 65 -11.39 -7.28 10.84
C GLY A 65 -9.97 -6.74 10.99
N TRP A 66 -9.35 -6.26 9.92
CA TRP A 66 -8.04 -5.63 10.00
C TRP A 66 -8.15 -4.24 10.61
N LEU A 67 -7.21 -3.89 11.46
CA LEU A 67 -7.16 -2.58 12.10
C LEU A 67 -6.00 -1.78 11.53
N GLU A 68 -6.25 -0.52 11.22
CA GLU A 68 -5.19 0.36 10.77
C GLU A 68 -4.29 0.71 11.95
N ILE A 69 -2.97 0.60 11.73
CA ILE A 69 -1.97 0.95 12.72
C ILE A 69 -1.53 2.38 12.43
N THR A 70 -1.76 3.27 13.38
CA THR A 70 -1.26 4.64 13.28
C THR A 70 -0.05 4.77 14.19
N SER A 71 1.05 5.19 13.63
CA SER A 71 2.27 5.42 14.39
C SER A 71 2.37 6.88 14.82
#